data_9d5c3bd8b96d30f6557660430054690b
#
_entry.id   9d5c3bd8b96d30f6557660430054690b
#
_cell.length_a   1.000
_cell.length_b   1.000
_cell.length_c   1.000
_cell.angle_alpha   90.00
_cell.angle_beta   90.00
_cell.angle_gamma   90.00
#
_symmetry.space_group_name_H-M   'P 1'
#
loop_
_entity.id
_entity.type
_entity.pdbx_description
1 polymer ?
#
loop_
_entity_poly.entity_id
_entity_poly.type
_entity_poly.pdbx_seq_one_letter_code
_entity_poly.pdbx_strand_id
1 'polypeptide(L)'
;VGGAIDARFMPAILKGVMEKEDSSNPEFVVPAKLKELYEAKDFGPYANCKGELPVAFLANCDITGGNSGSPMMNSRGELIGLAFDGNWEAMSGDIAFEPDVQRTIGVDVRYVLFVIDKFAGADWLLDEMTLVKSDCTKACDQKDVKKKETKASKKNAKKADKKRK
;
A
#
# COMPACT_ATOMS: atom_id res chain seq x y z
N VAL A 1 6.03 15.68 6.21
CA VAL A 1 6.18 14.59 7.17
C VAL A 1 6.44 13.33 6.37
N GLY A 2 7.68 12.82 6.41
CA GLY A 2 8.09 11.66 5.65
C GLY A 2 7.80 10.38 6.43
N GLY A 3 6.66 9.73 6.17
CA GLY A 3 6.41 8.38 6.62
C GLY A 3 6.94 7.36 5.62
N ALA A 4 7.25 6.16 6.08
CA ALA A 4 7.60 5.03 5.23
C ALA A 4 6.41 4.06 5.14
N ILE A 5 6.27 3.41 3.97
CA ILE A 5 5.33 2.29 3.84
C ILE A 5 5.78 1.19 4.80
N ASP A 6 4.88 0.75 5.67
CA ASP A 6 5.21 -0.29 6.63
C ASP A 6 5.17 -1.67 5.97
N ALA A 7 6.36 -2.17 5.65
CA ALA A 7 6.53 -3.47 4.99
C ALA A 7 6.09 -4.67 5.85
N ARG A 8 5.77 -4.47 7.12
CA ARG A 8 5.23 -5.52 8.01
C ARG A 8 3.78 -5.85 7.68
N PHE A 9 3.08 -4.93 7.06
CA PHE A 9 1.69 -5.11 6.67
C PHE A 9 1.60 -5.36 5.16
N MET A 10 0.96 -6.43 4.79
CA MET A 10 0.70 -6.72 3.38
C MET A 10 -0.27 -5.66 2.83
N PRO A 11 0.01 -5.09 1.66
CA PRO A 11 -0.95 -4.20 1.01
C PRO A 11 -2.25 -4.94 0.73
N ALA A 12 -3.38 -4.26 0.91
CA ALA A 12 -4.66 -4.79 0.47
C ALA A 12 -4.65 -4.90 -1.06
N ILE A 13 -5.06 -6.04 -1.58
CA ILE A 13 -5.16 -6.32 -3.01
C ILE A 13 -6.62 -6.56 -3.42
N LEU A 14 -6.92 -6.40 -4.70
CA LEU A 14 -8.28 -6.51 -5.22
C LEU A 14 -8.94 -7.87 -4.89
N LYS A 15 -8.16 -8.94 -4.80
CA LYS A 15 -8.65 -10.24 -4.35
C LYS A 15 -9.37 -10.16 -2.99
N GLY A 16 -8.82 -9.42 -2.03
CA GLY A 16 -9.44 -9.25 -0.71
C GLY A 16 -10.76 -8.48 -0.76
N VAL A 17 -10.96 -7.60 -1.76
CA VAL A 17 -12.25 -6.93 -2.00
C VAL A 17 -13.28 -7.96 -2.47
N MET A 18 -12.90 -8.84 -3.42
CA MET A 18 -13.78 -9.90 -3.93
C MET A 18 -14.17 -10.91 -2.83
N GLU A 19 -13.22 -11.26 -1.97
CA GLU A 19 -13.46 -12.21 -0.86
C GLU A 19 -14.40 -11.67 0.23
N LYS A 20 -14.54 -10.34 0.31
CA LYS A 20 -15.42 -9.64 1.27
C LYS A 20 -16.77 -9.28 0.69
N GLU A 21 -17.03 -9.66 -0.56
CA GLU A 21 -18.33 -9.37 -1.17
C GLU A 21 -19.48 -10.00 -0.38
N ASP A 22 -20.48 -9.18 -0.08
CA ASP A 22 -21.75 -9.60 0.52
C ASP A 22 -22.91 -8.89 -0.18
N SER A 23 -23.63 -9.62 -1.01
CA SER A 23 -24.76 -9.08 -1.76
C SER A 23 -25.96 -8.68 -0.88
N SER A 24 -25.99 -9.11 0.38
CA SER A 24 -27.03 -8.73 1.34
C SER A 24 -26.75 -7.40 2.01
N ASN A 25 -25.51 -6.93 1.97
CA ASN A 25 -25.09 -5.64 2.54
C ASN A 25 -24.64 -4.67 1.43
N PRO A 26 -25.41 -3.57 1.20
CA PRO A 26 -25.08 -2.59 0.15
C PRO A 26 -23.65 -2.03 0.20
N GLU A 27 -23.05 -1.98 1.39
CA GLU A 27 -21.66 -1.49 1.57
C GLU A 27 -20.60 -2.46 1.03
N PHE A 28 -20.96 -3.74 0.88
CA PHE A 28 -20.06 -4.80 0.43
C PHE A 28 -20.40 -5.35 -0.96
N VAL A 29 -21.30 -4.69 -1.68
CA VAL A 29 -21.62 -5.07 -3.07
C VAL A 29 -20.50 -4.62 -3.99
N VAL A 30 -19.87 -5.57 -4.68
CA VAL A 30 -18.84 -5.27 -5.68
C VAL A 30 -19.50 -5.01 -7.04
N PRO A 31 -19.19 -3.89 -7.72
CA PRO A 31 -19.73 -3.59 -9.05
C PRO A 31 -19.42 -4.71 -10.07
N ALA A 32 -20.42 -5.07 -10.90
CA ALA A 32 -20.28 -6.14 -11.88
C ALA A 32 -19.07 -5.98 -12.79
N LYS A 33 -18.85 -4.76 -13.34
CA LYS A 33 -17.69 -4.45 -14.18
C LYS A 33 -16.35 -4.70 -13.46
N LEU A 34 -16.27 -4.44 -12.16
CA LEU A 34 -15.05 -4.69 -11.39
C LEU A 34 -14.78 -6.18 -11.25
N LYS A 35 -15.84 -7.01 -11.09
CA LYS A 35 -15.73 -8.48 -11.09
C LYS A 35 -15.26 -9.00 -12.44
N GLU A 36 -15.84 -8.53 -13.54
CA GLU A 36 -15.43 -8.90 -14.91
C GLU A 36 -13.94 -8.63 -15.15
N LEU A 37 -13.46 -7.42 -14.78
CA LEU A 37 -12.05 -7.05 -14.89
C LEU A 37 -11.15 -7.92 -14.02
N TYR A 38 -11.63 -8.28 -12.81
CA TYR A 38 -10.90 -9.15 -11.90
C TYR A 38 -10.78 -10.59 -12.44
N GLU A 39 -11.88 -11.17 -12.94
CA GLU A 39 -11.91 -12.51 -13.52
C GLU A 39 -11.05 -12.61 -14.78
N ALA A 40 -11.12 -11.58 -15.64
CA ALA A 40 -10.30 -11.45 -16.83
C ALA A 40 -8.82 -11.17 -16.51
N LYS A 41 -8.48 -10.80 -15.26
CA LYS A 41 -7.16 -10.31 -14.84
C LYS A 41 -6.66 -9.13 -15.68
N ASP A 42 -7.60 -8.34 -16.21
CA ASP A 42 -7.28 -7.15 -17.00
C ASP A 42 -6.96 -5.96 -16.08
N PHE A 43 -5.80 -6.05 -15.43
CA PHE A 43 -5.28 -4.99 -14.58
C PHE A 43 -4.37 -4.01 -15.33
N GLY A 44 -4.16 -4.21 -16.62
CA GLY A 44 -3.28 -3.38 -17.43
C GLY A 44 -1.88 -3.24 -16.82
N PRO A 45 -1.26 -2.05 -16.90
CA PRO A 45 0.06 -1.79 -16.36
C PRO A 45 0.07 -1.56 -14.83
N TYR A 46 -1.08 -1.68 -14.16
CA TYR A 46 -1.25 -1.32 -12.75
C TYR A 46 -1.03 -2.49 -11.78
N ALA A 47 -0.90 -3.70 -12.29
CA ALA A 47 -0.56 -4.87 -11.48
C ALA A 47 0.84 -4.76 -10.86
N ASN A 48 1.00 -5.37 -9.68
CA ASN A 48 2.32 -5.54 -9.08
C ASN A 48 3.11 -6.67 -9.78
N CYS A 49 4.36 -6.90 -9.34
CA CYS A 49 5.23 -7.93 -9.91
C CYS A 49 4.71 -9.38 -9.76
N LYS A 50 3.67 -9.58 -8.95
CA LYS A 50 2.99 -10.86 -8.78
C LYS A 50 1.75 -11.00 -9.65
N GLY A 51 1.42 -9.98 -10.46
CA GLY A 51 0.19 -9.93 -11.23
C GLY A 51 -1.06 -9.63 -10.41
N GLU A 52 -0.92 -9.04 -9.23
CA GLU A 52 -2.01 -8.65 -8.34
C GLU A 52 -2.22 -7.14 -8.44
N LEU A 53 -3.47 -6.67 -8.34
CA LEU A 53 -3.78 -5.25 -8.27
C LEU A 53 -3.79 -4.78 -6.82
N PRO A 54 -2.82 -3.93 -6.38
CA PRO A 54 -2.86 -3.31 -5.06
C PRO A 54 -4.01 -2.32 -4.98
N VAL A 55 -4.70 -2.28 -3.83
CA VAL A 55 -5.83 -1.37 -3.58
C VAL A 55 -5.47 -0.32 -2.54
N ALA A 56 -4.86 -0.74 -1.43
CA ALA A 56 -4.49 0.16 -0.34
C ALA A 56 -3.21 -0.34 0.35
N PHE A 57 -2.56 0.56 1.05
CA PHE A 57 -1.36 0.28 1.85
C PHE A 57 -1.40 1.04 3.19
N LEU A 58 -0.57 0.61 4.12
CA LEU A 58 -0.39 1.26 5.40
C LEU A 58 0.94 2.02 5.43
N ALA A 59 0.92 3.22 5.99
CA ALA A 59 2.12 4.03 6.20
C ALA A 59 2.17 4.50 7.67
N ASN A 60 3.37 4.74 8.17
CA ASN A 60 3.58 5.26 9.52
C ASN A 60 3.58 6.79 9.58
N CYS A 61 2.79 7.43 8.71
CA CYS A 61 2.53 8.86 8.79
C CYS A 61 1.53 9.12 9.91
N ASP A 62 1.61 10.31 10.47
CA ASP A 62 0.55 10.86 11.28
C ASP A 62 -0.61 11.32 10.39
N ILE A 63 -1.85 11.11 10.83
CA ILE A 63 -3.07 11.49 10.12
C ILE A 63 -4.12 11.99 11.10
N THR A 64 -4.84 13.03 10.71
CA THR A 64 -5.96 13.59 11.47
C THR A 64 -7.13 13.90 10.54
N GLY A 65 -8.28 14.23 11.11
CA GLY A 65 -9.45 14.68 10.37
C GLY A 65 -9.11 15.85 9.43
N GLY A 66 -9.58 15.81 8.18
CA GLY A 66 -9.26 16.78 7.14
C GLY A 66 -8.13 16.37 6.21
N ASN A 67 -7.36 15.33 6.52
CA ASN A 67 -6.31 14.82 5.62
C ASN A 67 -6.84 13.90 4.51
N SER A 68 -8.11 13.54 4.52
CA SER A 68 -8.71 12.68 3.49
C SER A 68 -8.53 13.29 2.10
N GLY A 69 -7.98 12.50 1.16
CA GLY A 69 -7.65 12.92 -0.20
C GLY A 69 -6.28 13.59 -0.34
N SER A 70 -5.54 13.79 0.75
CA SER A 70 -4.19 14.35 0.68
C SER A 70 -3.23 13.44 -0.07
N PRO A 71 -2.32 14.00 -0.91
CA PRO A 71 -1.36 13.22 -1.67
C PRO A 71 -0.32 12.58 -0.73
N MET A 72 -0.12 11.28 -0.89
CA MET A 72 0.99 10.56 -0.28
C MET A 72 2.11 10.42 -1.30
N MET A 73 3.30 10.93 -0.97
CA MET A 73 4.42 10.99 -1.89
C MET A 73 5.62 10.22 -1.35
N ASN A 74 6.41 9.67 -2.27
CA ASN A 74 7.70 9.08 -1.90
C ASN A 74 8.79 10.16 -1.74
N SER A 75 10.02 9.74 -1.41
CA SER A 75 11.16 10.65 -1.20
C SER A 75 11.59 11.41 -2.46
N ARG A 76 11.10 11.04 -3.64
CA ARG A 76 11.35 11.74 -4.90
C ARG A 76 10.24 12.72 -5.28
N GLY A 77 9.20 12.86 -4.44
CA GLY A 77 8.04 13.70 -4.72
C GLY A 77 7.04 13.06 -5.69
N GLU A 78 7.14 11.75 -5.95
CA GLU A 78 6.20 11.03 -6.81
C GLU A 78 4.98 10.63 -5.99
N LEU A 79 3.78 10.82 -6.54
CA LEU A 79 2.54 10.41 -5.93
C LEU A 79 2.45 8.87 -5.90
N ILE A 80 2.28 8.32 -4.71
CA ILE A 80 2.15 6.86 -4.50
C ILE A 80 0.76 6.45 -4.01
N GLY A 81 -0.03 7.39 -3.53
CA GLY A 81 -1.38 7.15 -3.06
C GLY A 81 -2.06 8.39 -2.52
N LEU A 82 -3.29 8.21 -2.06
CA LEU A 82 -4.09 9.24 -1.42
C LEU A 82 -4.47 8.76 -0.01
N ALA A 83 -4.21 9.60 0.99
CA ALA A 83 -4.62 9.31 2.36
C ALA A 83 -6.15 9.33 2.47
N PHE A 84 -6.75 8.37 3.19
CA PHE A 84 -8.19 8.40 3.36
C PHE A 84 -8.67 7.99 4.75
N ASP A 85 -7.86 7.26 5.55
CA ASP A 85 -8.26 6.81 6.87
C ASP A 85 -7.05 6.53 7.76
N GLY A 86 -7.29 6.25 9.03
CA GLY A 86 -6.34 5.70 9.99
C GLY A 86 -6.78 4.31 10.48
N ASN A 87 -5.83 3.52 10.99
CA ASN A 87 -6.20 2.31 11.70
C ASN A 87 -6.85 2.67 13.05
N TRP A 88 -7.41 1.68 13.74
CA TRP A 88 -8.12 1.90 14.99
C TRP A 88 -7.27 2.62 16.05
N GLU A 89 -5.99 2.29 16.13
CA GLU A 89 -5.03 2.89 17.05
C GLU A 89 -4.75 4.37 16.74
N ALA A 90 -5.01 4.81 15.49
CA ALA A 90 -4.83 6.22 15.11
C ALA A 90 -5.91 7.16 15.69
N MET A 91 -6.99 6.63 16.26
CA MET A 91 -8.05 7.45 16.87
C MET A 91 -7.56 8.29 18.06
N SER A 92 -6.50 7.88 18.75
CA SER A 92 -5.86 8.65 19.81
C SER A 92 -4.80 9.63 19.31
N GLY A 93 -4.54 9.69 18.00
CA GLY A 93 -3.46 10.47 17.38
C GLY A 93 -3.57 11.97 17.63
N ASP A 94 -4.79 12.50 17.73
CA ASP A 94 -5.03 13.92 18.04
C ASP A 94 -4.57 14.32 19.45
N ILE A 95 -4.37 13.36 20.36
CA ILE A 95 -3.89 13.58 21.71
C ILE A 95 -2.42 13.19 21.83
N ALA A 96 -2.05 12.00 21.33
CA ALA A 96 -0.70 11.49 21.36
C ALA A 96 -0.47 10.54 20.17
N PHE A 97 0.55 10.83 19.36
CA PHE A 97 0.94 9.97 18.24
C PHE A 97 1.84 8.83 18.72
N GLU A 98 1.39 7.60 18.50
CA GLU A 98 2.09 6.36 18.84
C GLU A 98 2.68 5.72 17.57
N PRO A 99 3.94 6.02 17.19
CA PRO A 99 4.52 5.63 15.91
C PRO A 99 4.65 4.12 15.72
N ASP A 100 4.61 3.33 16.80
CA ASP A 100 4.75 1.88 16.74
C ASP A 100 3.45 1.18 16.31
N VAL A 101 2.29 1.78 16.56
CA VAL A 101 0.98 1.16 16.32
C VAL A 101 0.07 1.94 15.38
N GLN A 102 0.16 3.28 15.37
CA GLN A 102 -0.70 4.11 14.52
C GLN A 102 -0.26 4.07 13.07
N ARG A 103 -1.22 3.94 12.15
CA ARG A 103 -1.00 3.85 10.71
C ARG A 103 -2.02 4.65 9.94
N THR A 104 -1.52 5.39 8.96
CA THR A 104 -2.33 5.98 7.90
C THR A 104 -2.67 4.93 6.87
N ILE A 105 -3.90 4.90 6.42
CA ILE A 105 -4.35 4.06 5.33
C ILE A 105 -4.42 4.94 4.08
N GLY A 106 -3.66 4.55 3.05
CA GLY A 106 -3.67 5.22 1.75
C GLY A 106 -4.19 4.31 0.65
N VAL A 107 -5.04 4.84 -0.23
CA VAL A 107 -5.39 4.14 -1.45
C VAL A 107 -4.17 4.15 -2.39
N ASP A 108 -3.83 3.00 -2.97
CA ASP A 108 -2.69 2.88 -3.88
C ASP A 108 -2.97 3.61 -5.19
N VAL A 109 -2.03 4.43 -5.65
CA VAL A 109 -2.20 5.20 -6.89
C VAL A 109 -2.45 4.31 -8.10
N ARG A 110 -1.94 3.08 -8.11
CA ARG A 110 -2.19 2.11 -9.18
C ARG A 110 -3.65 1.70 -9.26
N TYR A 111 -4.33 1.60 -8.12
CA TYR A 111 -5.77 1.36 -8.09
C TYR A 111 -6.56 2.57 -8.62
N VAL A 112 -6.16 3.78 -8.24
CA VAL A 112 -6.77 5.01 -8.75
C VAL A 112 -6.67 5.07 -10.28
N LEU A 113 -5.47 4.84 -10.82
CA LEU A 113 -5.21 4.84 -12.27
C LEU A 113 -5.97 3.71 -12.98
N PHE A 114 -6.03 2.51 -12.38
CA PHE A 114 -6.84 1.41 -12.89
C PHE A 114 -8.33 1.76 -12.97
N VAL A 115 -8.87 2.43 -11.95
CA VAL A 115 -10.26 2.86 -11.96
C VAL A 115 -10.51 3.90 -13.06
N ILE A 116 -9.61 4.85 -13.25
CA ILE A 116 -9.73 5.86 -14.31
C ILE A 116 -9.70 5.19 -15.70
N ASP A 117 -8.71 4.35 -15.96
CA ASP A 117 -8.49 3.71 -17.25
C ASP A 117 -9.53 2.60 -17.51
N LYS A 118 -9.45 1.51 -16.76
CA LYS A 118 -10.18 0.27 -17.07
C LYS A 118 -11.63 0.27 -16.62
N PHE A 119 -11.88 0.80 -15.43
CA PHE A 119 -13.22 0.80 -14.87
C PHE A 119 -14.08 1.94 -15.45
N ALA A 120 -13.58 3.16 -15.43
CA ALA A 120 -14.32 4.32 -15.94
C ALA A 120 -14.19 4.52 -17.46
N GLY A 121 -13.11 4.02 -18.09
CA GLY A 121 -12.81 4.25 -19.50
C GLY A 121 -12.47 5.72 -19.79
N ALA A 122 -11.85 6.39 -18.82
CA ALA A 122 -11.46 7.80 -18.91
C ALA A 122 -9.93 7.93 -19.12
N ASP A 123 -9.39 7.11 -20.02
CA ASP A 123 -7.98 7.02 -20.35
C ASP A 123 -7.37 8.36 -20.81
N TRP A 124 -8.17 9.21 -21.42
CA TRP A 124 -7.75 10.56 -21.81
C TRP A 124 -7.21 11.41 -20.65
N LEU A 125 -7.64 11.14 -19.40
CA LEU A 125 -7.08 11.81 -18.23
C LEU A 125 -5.63 11.42 -17.97
N LEU A 126 -5.23 10.22 -18.39
CA LEU A 126 -3.86 9.72 -18.18
C LEU A 126 -2.88 10.41 -19.13
N ASP A 127 -3.34 10.90 -20.28
CA ASP A 127 -2.52 11.63 -21.24
C ASP A 127 -2.02 12.98 -20.66
N GLU A 128 -2.72 13.50 -19.65
CA GLU A 128 -2.34 14.72 -18.94
C GLU A 128 -1.36 14.46 -17.77
N MET A 129 -1.06 13.18 -17.47
CA MET A 129 -0.26 12.78 -16.33
C MET A 129 1.13 12.26 -16.76
N THR A 130 2.14 12.54 -15.97
CA THR A 130 3.44 11.89 -16.10
C THR A 130 3.49 10.63 -15.25
N LEU A 131 3.33 9.46 -15.87
CA LEU A 131 3.35 8.18 -15.17
C LEU A 131 4.78 7.67 -14.99
N VAL A 132 5.18 7.51 -13.72
CA VAL A 132 6.48 6.93 -13.35
C VAL A 132 6.31 5.45 -13.06
N LYS A 133 6.97 4.59 -13.84
CA LYS A 133 6.94 3.14 -13.62
C LYS A 133 7.97 2.75 -12.58
N SER A 134 7.56 1.95 -11.59
CA SER A 134 8.50 1.32 -10.67
C SER A 134 9.18 0.14 -11.35
N ASP A 135 10.52 0.04 -11.23
CA ASP A 135 11.26 -1.15 -11.65
C ASP A 135 10.87 -2.36 -10.79
N CYS A 136 10.08 -3.28 -11.35
CA CYS A 136 9.71 -4.53 -10.69
C CYS A 136 10.91 -5.37 -10.25
N THR A 137 12.04 -5.26 -10.94
CA THR A 137 13.26 -6.00 -10.62
C THR A 137 13.86 -5.67 -9.26
N LYS A 138 13.62 -4.46 -8.75
CA LYS A 138 14.16 -4.03 -7.43
C LYS A 138 13.19 -4.25 -6.25
N ALA A 139 11.91 -4.41 -6.52
CA ALA A 139 10.89 -4.56 -5.48
C ALA A 139 10.65 -6.02 -5.04
N CYS A 140 11.07 -7.00 -5.84
CA CYS A 140 10.88 -8.43 -5.53
C CYS A 140 11.99 -9.03 -4.66
N ASP A 141 13.11 -8.33 -4.45
CA ASP A 141 14.25 -8.82 -3.64
C ASP A 141 14.10 -8.63 -2.13
N GLN A 142 12.85 -8.68 -1.60
CA GLN A 142 12.64 -8.75 -0.15
C GLN A 142 13.26 -9.98 0.52
N LYS A 143 13.73 -10.96 -0.26
CA LYS A 143 14.57 -12.07 0.26
C LYS A 143 15.92 -11.60 0.80
N ASP A 144 16.46 -10.49 0.30
CA ASP A 144 17.77 -9.99 0.74
C ASP A 144 17.72 -9.17 2.03
N VAL A 145 16.60 -8.54 2.36
CA VAL A 145 16.43 -7.80 3.61
C VAL A 145 16.39 -8.77 4.80
N LYS A 146 15.61 -9.85 4.71
CA LYS A 146 15.58 -10.91 5.75
C LYS A 146 16.92 -11.62 5.95
N LYS A 147 17.74 -11.77 4.88
CA LYS A 147 19.08 -12.36 4.97
C LYS A 147 20.10 -11.43 5.64
N LYS A 148 19.94 -10.12 5.52
CA LYS A 148 20.82 -9.13 6.17
C LYS A 148 20.48 -8.97 7.66
N GLU A 149 19.21 -8.96 8.02
CA GLU A 149 18.78 -8.87 9.44
C GLU A 149 19.15 -10.11 10.25
N THR A 150 18.99 -11.31 9.69
CA THR A 150 19.44 -12.56 10.36
C THR A 150 20.95 -12.68 10.47
N LYS A 151 21.74 -12.09 9.58
CA LYS A 151 23.21 -12.03 9.71
C LYS A 151 23.65 -10.99 10.73
N ALA A 152 22.95 -9.85 10.84
CA ALA A 152 23.26 -8.81 11.81
C ALA A 152 22.93 -9.26 13.26
N SER A 153 21.77 -9.89 13.48
CA SER A 153 21.39 -10.42 14.79
C SER A 153 22.30 -11.56 15.24
N LYS A 154 22.73 -12.46 14.35
CA LYS A 154 23.71 -13.52 14.67
C LYS A 154 25.11 -12.97 14.97
N LYS A 155 25.50 -11.85 14.36
CA LYS A 155 26.80 -11.20 14.61
C LYS A 155 26.81 -10.46 15.94
N ASN A 156 25.69 -9.89 16.35
CA ASN A 156 25.52 -9.21 17.64
C ASN A 156 25.44 -10.21 18.80
N ALA A 157 24.76 -11.35 18.62
CA ALA A 157 24.72 -12.43 19.61
C ALA A 157 26.10 -13.00 19.87
N LYS A 158 26.92 -13.25 18.82
CA LYS A 158 28.30 -13.73 18.97
C LYS A 158 29.27 -12.72 19.64
N LYS A 159 28.99 -11.41 19.49
CA LYS A 159 29.78 -10.36 20.17
C LYS A 159 29.43 -10.22 21.65
N ALA A 160 28.17 -10.48 22.01
CA ALA A 160 27.72 -10.45 23.41
C ALA A 160 28.29 -11.62 24.21
N ASP A 161 28.38 -12.81 23.59
CA ASP A 161 28.93 -14.03 24.26
C ASP A 161 30.46 -13.94 24.46
N LYS A 162 31.16 -13.21 23.55
CA LYS A 162 32.62 -13.01 23.66
C LYS A 162 33.03 -11.96 24.71
N LYS A 163 32.10 -11.16 25.22
CA LYS A 163 32.32 -10.17 26.30
C LYS A 163 31.97 -10.71 27.68
N ARG A 164 31.45 -11.95 27.79
CA ARG A 164 31.07 -12.60 29.02
C ARG A 164 32.08 -13.71 29.48
N LYS A 165 33.14 -13.93 28.69
CA LYS A 165 34.31 -14.70 29.04
C LYS A 165 35.51 -13.79 29.25
#